data_a0e5e8a618c48a9309bf263328a65ef5
#
_entry.id   a0e5e8a618c48a9309bf263328a65ef5
#
_cell.length_a   1.000
_cell.length_b   1.000
_cell.length_c   1.000
_cell.angle_alpha   90.00
_cell.angle_beta   90.00
_cell.angle_gamma   90.00
#
_symmetry.space_group_name_H-M   'P 1'
#
loop_
_entity.id
_entity.type
_entity.pdbx_description
1 polymer ?
#
loop_
_entity_poly.entity_id
_entity_poly.type
_entity_poly.pdbx_seq_one_letter_code
_entity_poly.pdbx_strand_id
1 'polypeptide(L)'
;RLFEEALIQAQIPYRVYGGQRFFERAEIKDALAYLRLVASRHEDASFERAVNQPPRGIGAKTIDAVRAHARDFACSLWQASQDLLRGRAMPARAATALKTFLDLVDEVAQGTEGTALGDRVEQVIARSGLVEHFTNSRDGKGQDRVENLEELVNATRRFEPMPEDEGLSELDAFLAHAALEAGEQQADAYDEAVQLMTLHSAKGLEFPLVFLAGLEEGLFPHSLSAEDP
;
A
#
# COMPACT_ATOMS: atom_id res chain seq x y z
N ARG A 1 -12.97 3.44 -7.81
CA ARG A 1 -11.96 2.41 -8.01
C ARG A 1 -12.13 1.71 -9.36
N LEU A 2 -13.21 0.93 -9.61
CA LEU A 2 -13.47 0.31 -10.92
C LEU A 2 -13.39 1.30 -12.08
N PHE A 3 -13.85 2.53 -11.86
CA PHE A 3 -13.76 3.60 -12.86
C PHE A 3 -12.33 4.10 -13.06
N GLU A 4 -11.54 4.23 -11.98
CA GLU A 4 -10.12 4.60 -12.06
C GLU A 4 -9.35 3.59 -12.91
N GLU A 5 -9.50 2.30 -12.61
CA GLU A 5 -8.89 1.21 -13.39
C GLU A 5 -9.30 1.22 -14.86
N ALA A 6 -10.58 1.39 -15.15
CA ALA A 6 -11.07 1.46 -16.50
C ALA A 6 -10.54 2.67 -17.27
N LEU A 7 -10.42 3.82 -16.61
CA LEU A 7 -9.87 5.05 -17.20
C LEU A 7 -8.38 4.93 -17.46
N ILE A 8 -7.62 4.30 -16.54
CA ILE A 8 -6.21 3.99 -16.73
C ILE A 8 -6.01 3.09 -17.94
N GLN A 9 -6.75 1.96 -18.01
CA GLN A 9 -6.68 1.04 -19.16
C GLN A 9 -7.04 1.71 -20.49
N ALA A 10 -7.98 2.64 -20.46
CA ALA A 10 -8.38 3.41 -21.63
C ALA A 10 -7.44 4.60 -21.92
N GLN A 11 -6.41 4.84 -21.11
CA GLN A 11 -5.52 5.99 -21.19
C GLN A 11 -6.26 7.34 -21.18
N ILE A 12 -7.37 7.41 -20.42
CA ILE A 12 -8.17 8.63 -20.28
C ILE A 12 -7.72 9.36 -19.02
N PRO A 13 -7.24 10.61 -19.13
CA PRO A 13 -6.86 11.42 -17.97
C PRO A 13 -8.05 11.60 -17.02
N TYR A 14 -7.80 11.44 -15.72
CA TYR A 14 -8.86 11.61 -14.72
C TYR A 14 -8.33 12.28 -13.44
N ARG A 15 -9.26 12.79 -12.64
CA ARG A 15 -9.01 13.37 -11.30
C ARG A 15 -10.00 12.82 -10.30
N VAL A 16 -9.53 12.52 -9.09
CA VAL A 16 -10.38 12.10 -7.97
C VAL A 16 -10.54 13.25 -6.98
N TYR A 17 -11.80 13.64 -6.72
CA TYR A 17 -12.14 14.66 -5.75
C TYR A 17 -12.80 14.03 -4.51
N GLY A 18 -12.26 14.33 -3.34
CA GLY A 18 -12.85 13.93 -2.06
C GLY A 18 -12.60 12.48 -1.63
N GLY A 19 -11.78 11.70 -2.37
CA GLY A 19 -11.36 10.35 -2.03
C GLY A 19 -9.84 10.20 -2.05
N GLN A 20 -9.31 9.24 -1.26
CA GLN A 20 -7.90 8.83 -1.41
C GLN A 20 -7.78 7.92 -2.64
N ARG A 21 -6.77 8.16 -3.48
CA ARG A 21 -6.42 7.26 -4.58
C ARG A 21 -6.10 5.88 -4.05
N PHE A 22 -6.28 4.86 -4.87
CA PHE A 22 -6.06 3.48 -4.46
C PHE A 22 -4.68 3.29 -3.82
N PHE A 23 -3.61 3.68 -4.51
CA PHE A 23 -2.23 3.55 -4.00
C PHE A 23 -1.88 4.54 -2.88
N GLU A 24 -2.73 5.52 -2.58
CA GLU A 24 -2.55 6.44 -1.44
C GLU A 24 -3.20 5.95 -0.15
N ARG A 25 -4.07 4.93 -0.21
CA ARG A 25 -4.74 4.38 0.96
C ARG A 25 -3.70 3.81 1.93
N ALA A 26 -3.96 3.97 3.22
CA ALA A 26 -2.99 3.60 4.27
C ALA A 26 -2.62 2.11 4.22
N GLU A 27 -3.61 1.23 4.10
CA GLU A 27 -3.44 -0.23 4.01
C GLU A 27 -2.66 -0.64 2.75
N ILE A 28 -2.85 0.07 1.63
CA ILE A 28 -2.11 -0.18 0.39
C ILE A 28 -0.65 0.27 0.55
N LYS A 29 -0.42 1.47 1.10
CA LYS A 29 0.95 1.93 1.43
C LYS A 29 1.66 0.98 2.40
N ASP A 30 0.92 0.38 3.35
CA ASP A 30 1.49 -0.61 4.27
C ASP A 30 1.91 -1.87 3.52
N ALA A 31 1.08 -2.40 2.64
CA ALA A 31 1.41 -3.56 1.80
C ALA A 31 2.59 -3.27 0.84
N LEU A 32 2.57 -2.10 0.16
CA LEU A 32 3.66 -1.67 -0.72
C LEU A 32 4.99 -1.53 0.04
N ALA A 33 4.98 -1.12 1.31
CA ALA A 33 6.19 -1.05 2.12
C ALA A 33 6.82 -2.45 2.32
N TYR A 34 6.01 -3.48 2.56
CA TYR A 34 6.52 -4.87 2.60
C TYR A 34 7.06 -5.32 1.26
N LEU A 35 6.35 -5.05 0.17
CA LEU A 35 6.79 -5.41 -1.18
C LEU A 35 8.13 -4.76 -1.54
N ARG A 36 8.31 -3.47 -1.20
CA ARG A 36 9.58 -2.76 -1.39
C ARG A 36 10.70 -3.37 -0.56
N LEU A 37 10.45 -3.76 0.69
CA LEU A 37 11.44 -4.45 1.51
C LEU A 37 11.78 -5.84 0.98
N VAL A 38 10.83 -6.54 0.39
CA VAL A 38 11.06 -7.83 -0.29
C VAL A 38 11.90 -7.63 -1.55
N ALA A 39 11.73 -6.54 -2.29
CA ALA A 39 12.54 -6.18 -3.44
C ALA A 39 13.93 -5.66 -3.02
N SER A 40 13.99 -4.76 -2.04
CA SER A 40 15.24 -4.13 -1.58
C SER A 40 15.25 -3.90 -0.07
N ARG A 41 16.28 -4.40 0.62
CA ARG A 41 16.49 -4.19 2.05
C ARG A 41 16.99 -2.78 2.40
N HIS A 42 17.28 -1.96 1.40
CA HIS A 42 17.85 -0.61 1.60
C HIS A 42 16.79 0.50 1.58
N GLU A 43 15.52 0.14 1.53
CA GLU A 43 14.38 1.05 1.52
C GLU A 43 13.99 1.51 2.94
N ASP A 44 14.69 2.51 3.47
CA ASP A 44 14.53 2.97 4.86
C ASP A 44 13.11 3.47 5.16
N ALA A 45 12.48 4.20 4.24
CA ALA A 45 11.09 4.66 4.42
C ALA A 45 10.11 3.49 4.53
N SER A 46 10.31 2.44 3.73
CA SER A 46 9.53 1.21 3.77
C SER A 46 9.79 0.42 5.04
N PHE A 47 11.04 0.39 5.53
CA PHE A 47 11.37 -0.22 6.81
C PHE A 47 10.63 0.46 7.96
N GLU A 48 10.69 1.78 8.06
CA GLU A 48 10.01 2.54 9.12
C GLU A 48 8.50 2.31 9.12
N ARG A 49 7.91 2.19 7.92
CA ARG A 49 6.49 1.94 7.79
C ARG A 49 6.10 0.52 8.19
N ALA A 50 6.83 -0.48 7.74
CA ALA A 50 6.47 -1.89 7.91
C ALA A 50 6.84 -2.46 9.28
N VAL A 51 7.88 -1.95 9.94
CA VAL A 51 8.48 -2.54 11.14
C VAL A 51 7.49 -2.73 12.30
N ASN A 52 6.52 -1.83 12.43
CA ASN A 52 5.46 -1.86 13.45
C ASN A 52 4.03 -1.84 12.87
N GLN A 53 3.88 -2.17 11.62
CA GLN A 53 2.57 -2.29 10.97
C GLN A 53 2.46 -3.68 10.32
N PRO A 54 1.73 -4.60 10.94
CA PRO A 54 0.99 -4.55 12.23
C PRO A 54 1.88 -4.30 13.45
N PRO A 55 1.31 -3.89 14.60
CA PRO A 55 2.07 -3.66 15.83
C PRO A 55 2.83 -4.91 16.29
N ARG A 56 4.16 -4.81 16.43
CA ARG A 56 5.04 -5.91 16.84
C ARG A 56 5.68 -5.72 18.22
N GLY A 57 5.32 -4.62 18.89
CA GLY A 57 5.91 -4.29 20.19
C GLY A 57 7.35 -3.78 20.08
N ILE A 58 7.78 -3.32 18.92
CA ILE A 58 9.06 -2.64 18.72
C ILE A 58 8.87 -1.19 19.13
N GLY A 59 9.33 -0.83 20.33
CA GLY A 59 9.14 0.50 20.90
C GLY A 59 9.95 1.60 20.20
N ALA A 60 9.51 2.85 20.37
CA ALA A 60 10.18 4.03 19.79
C ALA A 60 11.69 4.08 20.12
N LYS A 61 12.08 3.76 21.36
CA LYS A 61 13.50 3.71 21.73
C LYS A 61 14.34 2.73 20.92
N THR A 62 13.74 1.63 20.48
CA THR A 62 14.41 0.64 19.61
C THR A 62 14.62 1.21 18.21
N ILE A 63 13.59 1.84 17.67
CA ILE A 63 13.67 2.50 16.36
C ILE A 63 14.68 3.65 16.38
N ASP A 64 14.68 4.47 17.43
CA ASP A 64 15.64 5.55 17.58
C ASP A 64 17.08 5.05 17.68
N ALA A 65 17.32 3.92 18.36
CA ALA A 65 18.64 3.27 18.39
C ALA A 65 19.07 2.77 17.01
N VAL A 66 18.16 2.18 16.23
CA VAL A 66 18.41 1.74 14.84
C VAL A 66 18.74 2.96 13.96
N ARG A 67 17.96 4.04 14.05
CA ARG A 67 18.22 5.29 13.31
C ARG A 67 19.57 5.93 13.67
N ALA A 68 19.91 5.95 14.97
CA ALA A 68 21.20 6.48 15.43
C ALA A 68 22.34 5.67 14.84
N HIS A 69 22.28 4.33 14.94
CA HIS A 69 23.30 3.46 14.38
C HIS A 69 23.42 3.61 12.85
N ALA A 70 22.31 3.64 12.15
CA ALA A 70 22.28 3.84 10.68
C ALA A 70 22.99 5.14 10.28
N ARG A 71 22.72 6.23 10.99
CA ARG A 71 23.34 7.53 10.75
C ARG A 71 24.84 7.52 11.08
N ASP A 72 25.23 6.95 12.23
CA ASP A 72 26.62 6.94 12.69
C ASP A 72 27.52 6.10 11.79
N PHE A 73 26.99 5.06 11.19
CA PHE A 73 27.72 4.15 10.29
C PHE A 73 27.38 4.30 8.79
N ALA A 74 26.55 5.27 8.43
CA ALA A 74 26.12 5.55 7.05
C ALA A 74 25.59 4.30 6.32
N CYS A 75 24.76 3.51 7.01
CA CYS A 75 24.15 2.29 6.48
C CYS A 75 22.61 2.35 6.55
N SER A 76 21.92 1.41 5.87
CA SER A 76 20.46 1.35 5.92
C SER A 76 19.94 0.93 7.30
N LEU A 77 18.67 1.24 7.59
CA LEU A 77 18.00 0.82 8.82
C LEU A 77 17.98 -0.72 8.96
N TRP A 78 17.90 -1.43 7.85
CA TRP A 78 18.00 -2.88 7.82
C TRP A 78 19.37 -3.36 8.31
N GLN A 79 20.44 -2.84 7.72
CA GLN A 79 21.81 -3.17 8.11
C GLN A 79 22.09 -2.80 9.56
N ALA A 80 21.68 -1.59 9.98
CA ALA A 80 21.78 -1.13 11.35
C ALA A 80 21.09 -2.07 12.33
N SER A 81 19.89 -2.58 11.97
CA SER A 81 19.16 -3.55 12.77
C SER A 81 19.93 -4.85 12.94
N GLN A 82 20.50 -5.37 11.85
CA GLN A 82 21.33 -6.60 11.90
C GLN A 82 22.57 -6.39 12.76
N ASP A 83 23.26 -5.25 12.66
CA ASP A 83 24.47 -4.96 13.41
C ASP A 83 24.18 -4.85 14.92
N LEU A 84 23.10 -4.16 15.29
CA LEU A 84 22.67 -4.05 16.68
C LEU A 84 22.26 -5.40 17.29
N LEU A 85 21.64 -6.28 16.50
CA LEU A 85 21.30 -7.64 16.91
C LEU A 85 22.56 -8.48 17.13
N ARG A 86 23.52 -8.43 16.20
CA ARG A 86 24.82 -9.12 16.33
C ARG A 86 25.63 -8.65 17.54
N GLY A 87 25.64 -7.34 17.75
CA GLY A 87 26.32 -6.69 18.86
C GLY A 87 25.66 -6.88 20.24
N ARG A 88 24.45 -7.50 20.28
CA ARG A 88 23.63 -7.61 21.50
C ARG A 88 23.42 -6.28 22.22
N ALA A 89 23.28 -5.20 21.46
CA ALA A 89 23.25 -3.82 21.96
C ALA A 89 21.83 -3.37 22.40
N MET A 90 20.86 -4.28 22.46
CA MET A 90 19.49 -3.95 22.83
C MET A 90 18.87 -4.96 23.80
N PRO A 91 17.80 -4.56 24.54
CA PRO A 91 17.08 -5.46 25.44
C PRO A 91 16.54 -6.70 24.70
N ALA A 92 16.59 -7.87 25.34
CA ALA A 92 16.24 -9.14 24.74
C ALA A 92 14.85 -9.16 24.06
N ARG A 93 13.83 -8.55 24.70
CA ARG A 93 12.48 -8.44 24.14
C ARG A 93 12.46 -7.65 22.82
N ALA A 94 13.16 -6.51 22.81
CA ALA A 94 13.26 -5.67 21.61
C ALA A 94 14.04 -6.38 20.50
N ALA A 95 15.15 -7.03 20.85
CA ALA A 95 15.96 -7.83 19.93
C ALA A 95 15.15 -8.96 19.31
N THR A 96 14.37 -9.71 20.10
CA THR A 96 13.49 -10.76 19.59
C THR A 96 12.46 -10.23 18.62
N ALA A 97 11.75 -9.14 18.97
CA ALA A 97 10.73 -8.56 18.12
C ALA A 97 11.31 -8.03 16.80
N LEU A 98 12.46 -7.35 16.85
CA LEU A 98 13.14 -6.84 15.67
C LEU A 98 13.65 -8.00 14.79
N LYS A 99 14.26 -9.02 15.40
CA LYS A 99 14.72 -10.21 14.68
C LYS A 99 13.56 -10.90 13.96
N THR A 100 12.44 -11.13 14.66
CA THR A 100 11.24 -11.75 14.05
C THR A 100 10.75 -10.98 12.84
N PHE A 101 10.80 -9.64 12.87
CA PHE A 101 10.44 -8.83 11.71
C PHE A 101 11.44 -9.01 10.55
N LEU A 102 12.73 -8.99 10.80
CA LEU A 102 13.74 -9.20 9.75
C LEU A 102 13.62 -10.59 9.14
N ASP A 103 13.52 -11.62 9.99
CA ASP A 103 13.34 -13.01 9.55
C ASP A 103 12.09 -13.16 8.67
N LEU A 104 10.97 -12.56 9.07
CA LEU A 104 9.73 -12.56 8.30
C LEU A 104 9.94 -12.05 6.87
N VAL A 105 10.57 -10.87 6.72
CA VAL A 105 10.81 -10.28 5.40
C VAL A 105 11.76 -11.13 4.57
N ASP A 106 12.82 -11.67 5.18
CA ASP A 106 13.78 -12.55 4.48
C ASP A 106 13.16 -13.88 4.05
N GLU A 107 12.37 -14.51 4.92
CA GLU A 107 11.67 -15.76 4.60
C GLU A 107 10.64 -15.57 3.49
N VAL A 108 9.90 -14.45 3.50
CA VAL A 108 8.93 -14.16 2.45
C VAL A 108 9.65 -13.92 1.13
N ALA A 109 10.73 -13.14 1.12
CA ALA A 109 11.49 -12.87 -0.09
C ALA A 109 12.05 -14.15 -0.72
N GLN A 110 12.68 -15.01 0.10
CA GLN A 110 13.21 -16.29 -0.36
C GLN A 110 12.12 -17.27 -0.81
N GLY A 111 11.03 -17.35 -0.04
CA GLY A 111 9.92 -18.27 -0.33
C GLY A 111 9.07 -17.90 -1.53
N THR A 112 9.19 -16.67 -2.02
CA THR A 112 8.42 -16.18 -3.18
C THR A 112 9.30 -15.87 -4.41
N GLU A 113 10.58 -16.20 -4.35
CA GLU A 113 11.48 -16.05 -5.47
C GLU A 113 11.05 -16.95 -6.64
N GLY A 114 10.93 -16.37 -7.84
CA GLY A 114 10.50 -17.09 -9.06
C GLY A 114 9.02 -17.44 -9.13
N THR A 115 8.19 -17.02 -8.17
CA THR A 115 6.73 -17.14 -8.27
C THR A 115 6.14 -16.01 -9.12
N ALA A 116 4.96 -16.22 -9.71
CA ALA A 116 4.24 -15.17 -10.44
C ALA A 116 3.97 -13.96 -9.52
N LEU A 117 3.96 -12.75 -10.08
CA LEU A 117 3.84 -11.50 -9.32
C LEU A 117 2.62 -11.51 -8.39
N GLY A 118 1.44 -11.89 -8.89
CA GLY A 118 0.22 -11.92 -8.08
C GLY A 118 0.32 -12.86 -6.88
N ASP A 119 0.89 -14.06 -7.07
CA ASP A 119 1.08 -15.05 -6.00
C ASP A 119 2.12 -14.58 -4.99
N ARG A 120 3.18 -13.90 -5.46
CA ARG A 120 4.18 -13.27 -4.62
C ARG A 120 3.57 -12.22 -3.72
N VAL A 121 2.77 -11.32 -4.28
CA VAL A 121 2.10 -10.24 -3.54
C VAL A 121 1.10 -10.80 -2.54
N GLU A 122 0.30 -11.79 -2.92
CA GLU A 122 -0.64 -12.48 -2.03
C GLU A 122 0.08 -13.09 -0.81
N GLN A 123 1.19 -13.79 -1.03
CA GLN A 123 1.98 -14.38 0.05
C GLN A 123 2.61 -13.33 0.96
N VAL A 124 3.14 -12.23 0.39
CA VAL A 124 3.68 -11.11 1.18
C VAL A 124 2.61 -10.53 2.08
N ILE A 125 1.42 -10.23 1.55
CA ILE A 125 0.30 -9.67 2.31
C ILE A 125 -0.17 -10.65 3.39
N ALA A 126 -0.36 -11.92 3.05
CA ALA A 126 -0.82 -12.94 4.01
C ALA A 126 0.17 -13.12 5.17
N ARG A 127 1.47 -13.24 4.87
CA ARG A 127 2.52 -13.48 5.88
C ARG A 127 2.89 -12.24 6.69
N SER A 128 2.66 -11.04 6.15
CA SER A 128 2.88 -9.78 6.87
C SER A 128 2.02 -9.63 8.13
N GLY A 129 0.86 -10.31 8.18
CA GLY A 129 -0.14 -10.17 9.23
C GLY A 129 -1.09 -8.98 9.04
N LEU A 130 -1.03 -8.27 7.92
CA LEU A 130 -1.91 -7.12 7.63
C LEU A 130 -3.38 -7.52 7.57
N VAL A 131 -3.70 -8.64 6.93
CA VAL A 131 -5.08 -9.14 6.82
C VAL A 131 -5.67 -9.39 8.20
N GLU A 132 -4.97 -10.13 9.06
CA GLU A 132 -5.43 -10.40 10.43
C GLU A 132 -5.58 -9.11 11.25
N HIS A 133 -4.61 -8.20 11.11
CA HIS A 133 -4.64 -6.91 11.80
C HIS A 133 -5.87 -6.08 11.44
N PHE A 134 -6.19 -5.96 10.15
CA PHE A 134 -7.34 -5.19 9.70
C PHE A 134 -8.66 -5.90 9.98
N THR A 135 -8.74 -7.22 9.82
CA THR A 135 -9.94 -8.01 10.20
C THR A 135 -10.31 -7.80 11.67
N ASN A 136 -9.31 -7.69 12.56
CA ASN A 136 -9.53 -7.47 13.99
C ASN A 136 -9.69 -5.98 14.37
N SER A 137 -9.69 -5.06 13.40
CA SER A 137 -9.86 -3.62 13.65
C SER A 137 -11.27 -3.32 14.17
N ARG A 138 -11.36 -2.45 15.19
CA ARG A 138 -12.62 -2.07 15.82
C ARG A 138 -13.22 -0.77 15.30
N ASP A 139 -12.63 -0.17 14.27
CA ASP A 139 -13.07 1.11 13.73
C ASP A 139 -14.16 1.02 12.65
N GLY A 140 -14.68 -0.18 12.42
CA GLY A 140 -15.73 -0.45 11.42
C GLY A 140 -15.27 -0.45 9.97
N LYS A 141 -13.96 -0.21 9.71
CA LYS A 141 -13.38 -0.13 8.34
C LYS A 141 -12.45 -1.31 8.03
N GLY A 142 -12.43 -2.32 8.89
CA GLY A 142 -11.52 -3.45 8.73
C GLY A 142 -11.77 -4.23 7.45
N GLN A 143 -13.04 -4.52 7.16
CA GLN A 143 -13.45 -5.25 5.97
C GLN A 143 -13.07 -4.51 4.68
N ASP A 144 -13.34 -3.21 4.60
CA ASP A 144 -12.97 -2.39 3.43
C ASP A 144 -11.45 -2.43 3.15
N ARG A 145 -10.63 -2.42 4.23
CA ARG A 145 -9.17 -2.50 4.09
C ARG A 145 -8.72 -3.88 3.60
N VAL A 146 -9.34 -4.95 4.07
CA VAL A 146 -9.05 -6.32 3.59
C VAL A 146 -9.41 -6.42 2.11
N GLU A 147 -10.57 -5.95 1.69
CA GLU A 147 -10.98 -5.90 0.29
C GLU A 147 -10.01 -5.09 -0.58
N ASN A 148 -9.49 -3.97 -0.05
CA ASN A 148 -8.45 -3.20 -0.75
C ASN A 148 -7.14 -3.99 -0.92
N LEU A 149 -6.74 -4.79 0.06
CA LEU A 149 -5.57 -5.67 -0.06
C LEU A 149 -5.79 -6.78 -1.08
N GLU A 150 -6.97 -7.40 -1.12
CA GLU A 150 -7.35 -8.40 -2.13
C GLU A 150 -7.29 -7.80 -3.54
N GLU A 151 -7.72 -6.56 -3.67
CA GLU A 151 -7.67 -5.88 -4.96
C GLU A 151 -6.24 -5.51 -5.37
N LEU A 152 -5.36 -5.19 -4.42
CA LEU A 152 -3.95 -5.04 -4.75
C LEU A 152 -3.40 -6.32 -5.38
N VAL A 153 -3.74 -7.48 -4.83
CA VAL A 153 -3.40 -8.79 -5.43
C VAL A 153 -3.99 -8.93 -6.83
N ASN A 154 -5.26 -8.56 -7.01
CA ASN A 154 -5.91 -8.65 -8.33
C ASN A 154 -5.28 -7.68 -9.36
N ALA A 155 -4.87 -6.49 -8.92
CA ALA A 155 -4.16 -5.53 -9.76
C ALA A 155 -2.81 -6.11 -10.23
N THR A 156 -2.07 -6.76 -9.32
CA THR A 156 -0.78 -7.39 -9.69
C THR A 156 -0.94 -8.60 -10.61
N ARG A 157 -2.03 -9.36 -10.51
CA ARG A 157 -2.32 -10.46 -11.44
C ARG A 157 -2.63 -10.01 -12.87
N ARG A 158 -3.08 -8.77 -13.01
CA ARG A 158 -3.42 -8.14 -14.31
C ARG A 158 -2.34 -7.21 -14.82
N PHE A 159 -1.30 -6.99 -14.02
CA PHE A 159 -0.21 -6.09 -14.38
C PHE A 159 0.63 -6.69 -15.51
N GLU A 160 0.82 -5.91 -16.56
CA GLU A 160 1.71 -6.22 -17.67
C GLU A 160 2.80 -5.13 -17.70
N PRO A 161 4.09 -5.50 -17.56
CA PRO A 161 5.19 -4.55 -17.64
C PRO A 161 5.18 -3.80 -18.99
N MET A 162 5.54 -2.53 -18.96
CA MET A 162 5.66 -1.71 -20.18
C MET A 162 7.02 -1.92 -20.85
N PRO A 163 7.18 -1.54 -22.14
CA PRO A 163 8.48 -1.62 -22.80
C PRO A 163 9.60 -0.85 -22.09
N GLU A 164 9.26 0.22 -21.39
CA GLU A 164 10.19 1.05 -20.60
C GLU A 164 10.73 0.32 -19.37
N ASP A 165 10.05 -0.75 -18.92
CA ASP A 165 10.44 -1.57 -17.77
C ASP A 165 11.48 -2.65 -18.13
N GLU A 166 11.99 -2.66 -19.38
CA GLU A 166 12.95 -3.66 -19.83
C GLU A 166 14.18 -3.72 -18.91
N GLY A 167 14.43 -4.88 -18.33
CA GLY A 167 15.52 -5.12 -17.38
C GLY A 167 15.14 -5.01 -15.91
N LEU A 168 13.93 -4.58 -15.57
CA LEU A 168 13.41 -4.63 -14.21
C LEU A 168 12.80 -6.02 -13.91
N SER A 169 12.76 -6.40 -12.63
CA SER A 169 11.90 -7.50 -12.23
C SER A 169 10.42 -7.08 -12.31
N GLU A 170 9.49 -8.04 -12.49
CA GLU A 170 8.05 -7.73 -12.50
C GLU A 170 7.61 -6.98 -11.23
N LEU A 171 8.22 -7.31 -10.09
CA LEU A 171 7.92 -6.62 -8.83
C LEU A 171 8.43 -5.17 -8.86
N ASP A 172 9.64 -4.93 -9.35
CA ASP A 172 10.19 -3.56 -9.42
C ASP A 172 9.40 -2.70 -10.43
N ALA A 173 9.03 -3.26 -11.58
CA ALA A 173 8.16 -2.60 -12.55
C ALA A 173 6.80 -2.24 -11.96
N PHE A 174 6.16 -3.17 -11.24
CA PHE A 174 4.90 -2.89 -10.54
C PHE A 174 5.05 -1.81 -9.46
N LEU A 175 6.12 -1.84 -8.67
CA LEU A 175 6.38 -0.83 -7.64
C LEU A 175 6.65 0.56 -8.23
N ALA A 176 7.32 0.63 -9.38
CA ALA A 176 7.50 1.87 -10.12
C ALA A 176 6.16 2.42 -10.62
N HIS A 177 5.34 1.55 -11.25
CA HIS A 177 3.99 1.90 -11.68
C HIS A 177 3.13 2.41 -10.51
N ALA A 178 3.09 1.69 -9.38
CA ALA A 178 2.35 2.10 -8.19
C ALA A 178 2.82 3.45 -7.62
N ALA A 179 4.10 3.78 -7.73
CA ALA A 179 4.65 5.07 -7.30
C ALA A 179 4.21 6.21 -8.22
N LEU A 180 4.20 5.99 -9.54
CA LEU A 180 3.69 6.94 -10.53
C LEU A 180 2.19 7.21 -10.31
N GLU A 181 1.39 6.16 -10.16
CA GLU A 181 -0.05 6.26 -9.88
C GLU A 181 -0.35 6.98 -8.56
N ALA A 182 0.48 6.82 -7.53
CA ALA A 182 0.34 7.53 -6.27
C ALA A 182 0.70 9.02 -6.38
N GLY A 183 1.62 9.39 -7.27
CA GLY A 183 2.25 10.72 -7.29
C GLY A 183 1.86 11.64 -8.44
N GLU A 184 1.74 11.16 -9.67
CA GLU A 184 1.92 12.02 -10.84
C GLU A 184 0.78 12.07 -11.86
N GLN A 185 -0.21 11.19 -11.83
CA GLN A 185 -1.26 11.21 -12.86
C GLN A 185 -2.53 11.97 -12.46
N GLN A 186 -2.40 13.06 -11.71
CA GLN A 186 -3.38 14.12 -11.87
C GLN A 186 -2.99 14.90 -13.12
N ALA A 187 -3.87 14.84 -14.12
CA ALA A 187 -3.85 15.81 -15.18
C ALA A 187 -3.59 17.22 -14.58
N ASP A 188 -2.70 17.99 -15.15
CA ASP A 188 -2.40 19.34 -14.67
C ASP A 188 -3.70 20.13 -14.52
N ALA A 189 -3.72 21.14 -13.63
CA ALA A 189 -4.93 21.88 -13.31
C ALA A 189 -5.68 22.44 -14.54
N TYR A 190 -5.03 22.41 -15.70
CA TYR A 190 -5.53 22.92 -16.97
C TYR A 190 -5.84 21.83 -18.01
N ASP A 191 -5.59 20.55 -17.72
CA ASP A 191 -5.88 19.48 -18.67
C ASP A 191 -7.35 19.07 -18.62
N GLU A 192 -7.93 18.77 -19.79
CA GLU A 192 -9.24 18.13 -19.88
C GLU A 192 -9.17 16.71 -19.32
N ALA A 193 -9.89 16.45 -18.24
CA ALA A 193 -9.86 15.18 -17.53
C ALA A 193 -11.24 14.80 -16.98
N VAL A 194 -11.51 13.50 -16.95
CA VAL A 194 -12.70 12.96 -16.28
C VAL A 194 -12.60 13.23 -14.77
N GLN A 195 -13.66 13.79 -14.20
CA GLN A 195 -13.69 14.09 -12.77
C GLN A 195 -14.48 13.00 -12.04
N LEU A 196 -13.81 12.25 -11.18
CA LEU A 196 -14.41 11.25 -10.30
C LEU A 196 -14.63 11.86 -8.93
N MET A 197 -15.87 11.88 -8.46
CA MET A 197 -16.20 12.48 -7.16
C MET A 197 -17.44 11.85 -6.53
N THR A 198 -17.58 12.03 -5.23
CA THR A 198 -18.79 11.66 -4.53
C THR A 198 -19.89 12.72 -4.77
N LEU A 199 -21.17 12.36 -4.60
CA LEU A 199 -22.28 13.33 -4.70
C LEU A 199 -22.12 14.49 -3.71
N HIS A 200 -21.55 14.23 -2.52
CA HIS A 200 -21.25 15.30 -1.56
C HIS A 200 -20.19 16.27 -2.07
N SER A 201 -19.17 15.76 -2.73
CA SER A 201 -18.11 16.60 -3.32
C SER A 201 -18.59 17.36 -4.55
N ALA A 202 -19.62 16.85 -5.23
CA ALA A 202 -20.22 17.50 -6.41
C ALA A 202 -21.20 18.63 -6.07
N LYS A 203 -21.57 18.78 -4.79
CA LYS A 203 -22.56 19.81 -4.37
C LYS A 203 -22.07 21.21 -4.74
N GLY A 204 -22.87 21.90 -5.57
CA GLY A 204 -22.57 23.26 -6.01
C GLY A 204 -21.64 23.35 -7.23
N LEU A 205 -21.27 22.22 -7.82
CA LEU A 205 -20.51 22.16 -9.07
C LEU A 205 -21.44 21.85 -10.25
N GLU A 206 -21.07 22.32 -11.43
CA GLU A 206 -21.81 22.12 -12.67
C GLU A 206 -20.87 21.53 -13.73
N PHE A 207 -21.34 20.50 -14.45
CA PHE A 207 -20.58 19.81 -15.49
C PHE A 207 -21.42 19.64 -16.76
N PRO A 208 -20.82 19.75 -17.96
CA PRO A 208 -21.53 19.57 -19.22
C PRO A 208 -22.10 18.15 -19.39
N LEU A 209 -21.46 17.15 -18.84
CA LEU A 209 -21.87 15.74 -18.88
C LEU A 209 -21.61 15.09 -17.54
N VAL A 210 -22.60 14.38 -16.99
CA VAL A 210 -22.51 13.69 -15.70
C VAL A 210 -22.97 12.24 -15.85
N PHE A 211 -22.17 11.31 -15.36
CA PHE A 211 -22.52 9.91 -15.20
C PHE A 211 -22.75 9.61 -13.72
N LEU A 212 -23.98 9.25 -13.35
CA LEU A 212 -24.29 8.77 -12.00
C LEU A 212 -24.15 7.25 -11.98
N ALA A 213 -23.23 6.74 -11.18
CA ALA A 213 -22.95 5.33 -11.04
C ALA A 213 -23.27 4.83 -9.61
N GLY A 214 -23.57 3.54 -9.49
CA GLY A 214 -23.93 2.94 -8.19
C GLY A 214 -25.34 3.30 -7.72
N LEU A 215 -26.27 3.52 -8.65
CA LEU A 215 -27.70 3.71 -8.36
C LEU A 215 -28.37 2.36 -8.16
N GLU A 216 -27.98 1.67 -7.09
CA GLU A 216 -28.48 0.34 -6.74
C GLU A 216 -29.21 0.39 -5.40
N GLU A 217 -30.22 -0.45 -5.23
CA GLU A 217 -30.98 -0.52 -3.99
C GLU A 217 -30.08 -0.90 -2.82
N GLY A 218 -30.07 -0.06 -1.76
CA GLY A 218 -29.17 -0.21 -0.60
C GLY A 218 -27.82 0.52 -0.74
N LEU A 219 -27.39 0.91 -1.94
CA LEU A 219 -26.21 1.75 -2.16
C LEU A 219 -26.61 3.23 -2.32
N PHE A 220 -27.66 3.49 -3.09
CA PHE A 220 -28.20 4.85 -3.26
C PHE A 220 -29.72 4.79 -3.60
N PRO A 221 -30.60 5.37 -2.73
CA PRO A 221 -30.27 5.95 -1.43
C PRO A 221 -29.74 4.90 -0.45
N HIS A 222 -28.81 5.32 0.45
CA HIS A 222 -28.29 4.45 1.49
C HIS A 222 -29.45 3.99 2.38
N SER A 223 -29.45 2.71 2.79
CA SER A 223 -30.55 2.10 3.57
C SER A 223 -30.98 2.93 4.80
N LEU A 224 -30.03 3.58 5.49
CA LEU A 224 -30.28 4.48 6.61
C LEU A 224 -30.98 5.80 6.19
N SER A 225 -30.90 6.21 4.93
CA SER A 225 -31.54 7.41 4.41
C SER A 225 -32.88 7.13 3.74
N ALA A 226 -33.19 5.86 3.45
CA ALA A 226 -34.44 5.44 2.83
C ALA A 226 -35.58 5.27 3.86
N GLU A 227 -35.24 5.22 5.16
CA GLU A 227 -36.19 5.06 6.26
C GLU A 227 -36.63 6.40 6.88
N ASP A 228 -36.12 7.53 6.42
CA ASP A 228 -36.51 8.87 6.90
C ASP A 228 -37.65 9.42 6.00
N PRO A 229 -38.89 9.61 6.53
CA PRO A 229 -40.06 10.00 5.74
C PRO A 229 -40.03 11.47 5.30
#